data_bcfe34cd3c84186573305670f2591459
#
_entry.id   bcfe34cd3c84186573305670f2591459
#
_cell.length_a   1.000
_cell.length_b   1.000
_cell.length_c   1.000
_cell.angle_alpha   90.00
_cell.angle_beta   90.00
_cell.angle_gamma   90.00
#
_symmetry.space_group_name_H-M   'P 1'
#
loop_
_entity.id
_entity.type
_entity.pdbx_description
1 polymer ?
#
loop_
_entity_poly.entity_id
_entity_poly.type
_entity_poly.pdbx_seq_one_letter_code
_entity_poly.pdbx_strand_id
1 'polypeptide(L)'
;MASDLALLPMWYADAGSAVLAPSAYNADFLKTKSELLSMDVALLTEPEVADGKDRKFSPWGWDPALRKRLMTLGADQAELPSADYMNILREHSHRLQAVKLLPGLRLNEYFCGESFYLNTLAECSAFVEGREVCLLKAPL
;
A
#
# COMPACT_ATOMS: atom_id res chain seq x y z
N MET A 1 -6.44 11.85 -5.49
CA MET A 1 -5.36 10.82 -5.62
C MET A 1 -5.72 9.48 -4.97
N ALA A 2 -6.07 9.39 -3.68
CA ALA A 2 -6.43 8.08 -3.09
C ALA A 2 -7.68 7.45 -3.74
N SER A 3 -8.70 8.24 -4.05
CA SER A 3 -9.92 7.79 -4.73
C SER A 3 -9.67 7.32 -6.16
N ASP A 4 -8.69 7.91 -6.85
CA ASP A 4 -8.43 7.59 -8.26
C ASP A 4 -7.74 6.22 -8.42
N LEU A 5 -7.02 5.80 -7.40
CA LEU A 5 -6.31 4.51 -7.36
C LEU A 5 -7.11 3.40 -6.66
N ALA A 6 -8.25 3.72 -6.04
CA ALA A 6 -9.04 2.78 -5.27
C ALA A 6 -9.56 1.59 -6.10
N LEU A 7 -9.72 1.78 -7.40
CA LEU A 7 -10.20 0.75 -8.33
C LEU A 7 -9.09 -0.04 -9.03
N LEU A 8 -7.82 0.30 -8.82
CA LEU A 8 -6.71 -0.47 -9.39
C LEU A 8 -6.77 -1.97 -9.07
N PRO A 9 -7.20 -2.41 -7.88
CA PRO A 9 -7.29 -3.83 -7.56
C PRO A 9 -8.14 -4.64 -8.53
N MET A 10 -9.12 -4.03 -9.22
CA MET A 10 -9.96 -4.76 -10.19
C MET A 10 -9.15 -5.42 -11.33
N TRP A 11 -7.94 -4.89 -11.63
CA TRP A 11 -7.11 -5.38 -12.74
C TRP A 11 -6.26 -6.61 -12.38
N TYR A 12 -6.11 -6.93 -11.11
CA TYR A 12 -5.29 -8.04 -10.63
C TYR A 12 -5.94 -8.87 -9.51
N ALA A 13 -7.18 -8.55 -9.14
CA ALA A 13 -7.93 -9.35 -8.18
C ALA A 13 -8.29 -10.70 -8.78
N ASP A 14 -8.31 -11.72 -7.94
CA ASP A 14 -8.72 -13.06 -8.33
C ASP A 14 -10.19 -13.08 -8.77
N ALA A 15 -10.53 -13.99 -9.69
CA ALA A 15 -11.90 -14.21 -10.12
C ALA A 15 -12.81 -14.53 -8.92
N GLY A 16 -14.01 -13.97 -8.93
CA GLY A 16 -14.96 -14.07 -7.83
C GLY A 16 -14.68 -13.12 -6.66
N SER A 17 -13.64 -12.28 -6.74
CA SER A 17 -13.33 -11.27 -5.73
C SER A 17 -14.22 -10.03 -5.86
N ALA A 18 -14.19 -9.20 -4.81
CA ALA A 18 -14.83 -7.89 -4.84
C ALA A 18 -13.82 -6.78 -4.49
N VAL A 19 -13.95 -5.64 -5.15
CA VAL A 19 -13.15 -4.45 -4.90
C VAL A 19 -14.03 -3.37 -4.25
N LEU A 20 -13.55 -2.78 -3.17
CA LEU A 20 -14.24 -1.70 -2.50
C LEU A 20 -14.17 -0.42 -3.34
N ALA A 21 -15.29 0.00 -3.89
CA ALA A 21 -15.42 1.22 -4.67
C ALA A 21 -15.70 2.43 -3.75
N PRO A 22 -15.10 3.60 -4.02
CA PRO A 22 -15.34 4.81 -3.22
C PRO A 22 -16.79 5.30 -3.30
N SER A 23 -17.47 5.02 -4.41
CA SER A 23 -18.87 5.38 -4.63
C SER A 23 -19.47 4.51 -5.74
N ALA A 24 -20.79 4.53 -5.84
CA ALA A 24 -21.54 3.88 -6.94
C ALA A 24 -21.47 4.66 -8.27
N TYR A 25 -20.88 5.85 -8.29
CA TYR A 25 -20.91 6.76 -9.44
C TYR A 25 -20.39 6.12 -10.76
N ASN A 26 -19.38 5.29 -10.66
CA ASN A 26 -18.80 4.62 -11.83
C ASN A 26 -19.21 3.14 -11.95
N ALA A 27 -20.14 2.67 -11.15
CA ALA A 27 -20.47 1.24 -11.09
C ALA A 27 -20.93 0.69 -12.45
N ASP A 28 -21.83 1.38 -13.15
CA ASP A 28 -22.32 0.94 -14.46
C ASP A 28 -21.23 0.96 -15.54
N PHE A 29 -20.40 2.00 -15.55
CA PHE A 29 -19.26 2.07 -16.46
C PHE A 29 -18.27 0.94 -16.22
N LEU A 30 -17.93 0.68 -14.98
CA LEU A 30 -16.99 -0.36 -14.59
C LEU A 30 -17.57 -1.75 -14.84
N LYS A 31 -18.88 -1.95 -14.63
CA LYS A 31 -19.57 -3.18 -14.99
C LYS A 31 -19.47 -3.45 -16.50
N THR A 32 -19.73 -2.46 -17.33
CA THR A 32 -19.57 -2.58 -18.79
C THR A 32 -18.13 -2.93 -19.18
N LYS A 33 -17.13 -2.36 -18.50
CA LYS A 33 -15.71 -2.68 -18.76
C LYS A 33 -15.35 -4.09 -18.29
N SER A 34 -15.83 -4.51 -17.15
CA SER A 34 -15.68 -5.87 -16.61
C SER A 34 -16.21 -6.91 -17.56
N GLU A 35 -17.42 -6.70 -18.10
CA GLU A 35 -18.04 -7.57 -19.09
C GLU A 35 -17.21 -7.63 -20.39
N LEU A 36 -16.79 -6.48 -20.91
CA LEU A 36 -15.99 -6.38 -22.14
C LEU A 36 -14.63 -7.09 -22.01
N LEU A 37 -14.02 -7.05 -20.83
CA LEU A 37 -12.69 -7.61 -20.55
C LEU A 37 -12.79 -9.02 -19.94
N SER A 38 -14.00 -9.58 -19.81
CA SER A 38 -14.25 -10.87 -19.17
C SER A 38 -13.65 -10.96 -17.75
N MET A 39 -13.77 -9.87 -16.99
CA MET A 39 -13.29 -9.80 -15.61
C MET A 39 -14.39 -10.23 -14.66
N ASP A 40 -14.13 -11.24 -13.85
CA ASP A 40 -15.04 -11.72 -12.81
C ASP A 40 -14.71 -11.07 -11.45
N VAL A 41 -14.90 -9.74 -11.38
CA VAL A 41 -14.65 -8.96 -10.18
C VAL A 41 -15.85 -8.05 -9.89
N ALA A 42 -16.43 -8.18 -8.70
CA ALA A 42 -17.52 -7.32 -8.26
C ALA A 42 -16.99 -5.98 -7.71
N LEU A 43 -17.78 -4.92 -7.88
CA LEU A 43 -17.53 -3.64 -7.23
C LEU A 43 -18.56 -3.44 -6.13
N LEU A 44 -18.11 -3.18 -4.93
CA LEU A 44 -18.95 -2.99 -3.76
C LEU A 44 -18.66 -1.64 -3.08
N THR A 45 -19.69 -0.94 -2.72
CA THR A 45 -19.61 0.24 -1.85
C THR A 45 -19.53 -0.16 -0.37
N GLU A 46 -19.15 0.76 0.51
CA GLU A 46 -19.08 0.47 1.95
C GLU A 46 -20.37 -0.12 2.54
N PRO A 47 -21.59 0.42 2.25
CA PRO A 47 -22.83 -0.20 2.74
C PRO A 47 -23.00 -1.66 2.29
N GLU A 48 -22.70 -1.95 1.03
CA GLU A 48 -22.80 -3.33 0.49
C GLU A 48 -21.76 -4.27 1.11
N VAL A 49 -20.59 -3.73 1.48
CA VAL A 49 -19.57 -4.50 2.22
C VAL A 49 -20.05 -4.78 3.63
N ALA A 50 -20.63 -3.80 4.33
CA ALA A 50 -21.11 -3.95 5.70
C ALA A 50 -22.26 -4.96 5.83
N ASP A 51 -23.11 -5.07 4.81
CA ASP A 51 -24.22 -6.01 4.77
C ASP A 51 -23.77 -7.47 4.48
N GLY A 52 -22.54 -7.67 4.01
CA GLY A 52 -22.01 -8.98 3.68
C GLY A 52 -21.35 -9.68 4.87
N LYS A 53 -21.49 -11.03 4.92
CA LYS A 53 -20.86 -11.88 5.94
C LYS A 53 -19.69 -12.67 5.35
N ASP A 54 -18.79 -13.14 6.22
CA ASP A 54 -17.71 -14.08 5.88
C ASP A 54 -16.76 -13.58 4.78
N ARG A 55 -16.46 -12.29 4.77
CA ARG A 55 -15.54 -11.68 3.80
C ARG A 55 -14.13 -11.58 4.36
N LYS A 56 -13.16 -12.03 3.57
CA LYS A 56 -11.74 -11.79 3.83
C LYS A 56 -11.30 -10.50 3.15
N PHE A 57 -10.58 -9.67 3.89
CA PHE A 57 -10.08 -8.40 3.41
C PHE A 57 -8.60 -8.51 3.06
N SER A 58 -8.26 -8.13 1.84
CA SER A 58 -6.87 -8.10 1.34
C SER A 58 -6.51 -6.68 0.85
N PRO A 59 -6.25 -5.75 1.75
CA PRO A 59 -5.87 -4.40 1.37
C PRO A 59 -4.43 -4.38 0.83
N TRP A 60 -4.11 -3.35 0.09
CA TRP A 60 -2.75 -3.11 -0.43
C TRP A 60 -1.71 -2.88 0.67
N GLY A 61 -2.13 -2.36 1.79
CA GLY A 61 -1.29 -2.15 2.97
C GLY A 61 -2.13 -2.06 4.22
N TRP A 62 -1.50 -2.21 5.36
CA TRP A 62 -2.15 -2.20 6.65
C TRP A 62 -1.71 -0.99 7.48
N ASP A 63 -2.68 -0.27 8.02
CA ASP A 63 -2.49 0.76 9.03
C ASP A 63 -3.62 0.70 10.08
N PRO A 64 -3.44 1.35 11.26
CA PRO A 64 -4.44 1.33 12.32
C PRO A 64 -5.80 1.93 11.93
N ALA A 65 -5.82 2.95 11.04
CA ALA A 65 -7.06 3.58 10.60
C ALA A 65 -7.85 2.65 9.69
N LEU A 66 -7.18 2.01 8.74
CA LEU A 66 -7.78 1.00 7.87
C LEU A 66 -8.31 -0.18 8.68
N ARG A 67 -7.51 -0.70 9.62
CA ARG A 67 -7.97 -1.78 10.51
C ARG A 67 -9.27 -1.42 11.23
N LYS A 68 -9.32 -0.21 11.82
CA LYS A 68 -10.54 0.29 12.49
C LYS A 68 -11.72 0.39 11.54
N ARG A 69 -11.50 0.92 10.32
CA ARG A 69 -12.54 1.02 9.28
C ARG A 69 -13.07 -0.35 8.88
N LEU A 70 -12.22 -1.34 8.65
CA LEU A 70 -12.63 -2.70 8.30
C LEU A 70 -13.45 -3.37 9.42
N MET A 71 -13.08 -3.15 10.68
CA MET A 71 -13.90 -3.61 11.81
C MET A 71 -15.30 -2.97 11.80
N THR A 72 -15.41 -1.69 11.44
CA THR A 72 -16.72 -1.03 11.30
C THR A 72 -17.54 -1.61 10.12
N LEU A 73 -16.86 -2.11 9.09
CA LEU A 73 -17.47 -2.78 7.95
C LEU A 73 -17.75 -4.28 8.19
N GLY A 74 -17.61 -4.75 9.43
CA GLY A 74 -17.95 -6.12 9.82
C GLY A 74 -16.84 -7.15 9.69
N ALA A 75 -15.58 -6.72 9.50
CA ALA A 75 -14.46 -7.65 9.52
C ALA A 75 -14.27 -8.30 10.89
N ASP A 76 -14.03 -9.61 10.91
CA ASP A 76 -13.69 -10.30 12.15
C ASP A 76 -12.32 -9.81 12.67
N GLN A 77 -12.30 -9.39 13.93
CA GLN A 77 -11.07 -8.93 14.57
C GLN A 77 -9.97 -9.98 14.59
N ALA A 78 -10.34 -11.26 14.67
CA ALA A 78 -9.39 -12.37 14.69
C ALA A 78 -8.67 -12.57 13.35
N GLU A 79 -9.29 -12.16 12.24
CA GLU A 79 -8.72 -12.24 10.89
C GLU A 79 -7.88 -10.99 10.52
N LEU A 80 -7.96 -9.94 11.31
CA LEU A 80 -7.22 -8.70 11.06
C LEU A 80 -5.85 -8.72 11.76
N PRO A 81 -4.82 -8.12 11.14
CA PRO A 81 -3.49 -8.08 11.72
C PRO A 81 -3.47 -7.41 13.09
N SER A 82 -2.67 -7.94 14.01
CA SER A 82 -2.45 -7.35 15.32
C SER A 82 -1.72 -6.02 15.24
N ALA A 83 -1.77 -5.22 16.31
CA ALA A 83 -1.00 -3.98 16.39
C ALA A 83 0.51 -4.24 16.26
N ASP A 84 1.02 -5.31 16.88
CA ASP A 84 2.43 -5.68 16.81
C ASP A 84 2.84 -6.05 15.38
N TYR A 85 2.02 -6.81 14.67
CA TYR A 85 2.28 -7.13 13.28
C TYR A 85 2.30 -5.88 12.38
N MET A 86 1.39 -4.93 12.61
CA MET A 86 1.39 -3.67 11.87
C MET A 86 2.64 -2.81 12.16
N ASN A 87 3.14 -2.83 13.40
CA ASN A 87 4.40 -2.18 13.75
C ASN A 87 5.59 -2.82 13.03
N ILE A 88 5.66 -4.14 12.99
CA ILE A 88 6.67 -4.87 12.23
C ILE A 88 6.61 -4.51 10.75
N LEU A 89 5.43 -4.50 10.14
CA LEU A 89 5.27 -4.09 8.74
C LEU A 89 5.75 -2.66 8.49
N ARG A 90 5.42 -1.74 9.39
CA ARG A 90 5.86 -0.34 9.31
C ARG A 90 7.38 -0.22 9.39
N GLU A 91 8.02 -0.93 10.32
CA GLU A 91 9.48 -0.94 10.44
C GLU A 91 10.14 -1.51 9.19
N HIS A 92 9.64 -2.62 8.66
CA HIS A 92 10.18 -3.26 7.45
C HIS A 92 9.95 -2.44 6.18
N SER A 93 8.87 -1.68 6.13
CA SER A 93 8.55 -0.78 5.01
C SER A 93 9.32 0.55 5.07
N HIS A 94 9.96 0.84 6.20
CA HIS A 94 10.71 2.07 6.37
C HIS A 94 11.97 2.08 5.50
N ARG A 95 12.24 3.21 4.83
CA ARG A 95 13.41 3.37 3.93
C ARG A 95 14.76 3.08 4.58
N LEU A 96 14.85 3.25 5.90
CA LEU A 96 16.05 2.87 6.66
C LEU A 96 16.44 1.39 6.48
N GLN A 97 15.47 0.51 6.23
CA GLN A 97 15.77 -0.90 5.97
C GLN A 97 16.57 -1.07 4.67
N ALA A 98 16.24 -0.30 3.63
CA ALA A 98 17.02 -0.31 2.40
C ALA A 98 18.47 0.14 2.65
N VAL A 99 18.68 1.20 3.46
CA VAL A 99 20.03 1.66 3.82
C VAL A 99 20.84 0.57 4.53
N LYS A 100 20.19 -0.22 5.39
CA LYS A 100 20.85 -1.32 6.13
C LYS A 100 21.14 -2.54 5.25
N LEU A 101 20.22 -2.87 4.34
CA LEU A 101 20.29 -4.11 3.56
C LEU A 101 21.12 -3.97 2.27
N LEU A 102 21.04 -2.82 1.59
CA LEU A 102 21.69 -2.62 0.30
C LEU A 102 23.19 -2.90 0.28
N PRO A 103 23.99 -2.53 1.30
CA PRO A 103 25.41 -2.85 1.31
C PRO A 103 25.70 -4.37 1.25
N GLY A 104 24.85 -5.17 1.91
CA GLY A 104 24.97 -6.64 1.91
C GLY A 104 24.44 -7.31 0.63
N LEU A 105 23.63 -6.60 -0.14
CA LEU A 105 23.04 -7.09 -1.40
C LEU A 105 23.83 -6.65 -2.64
N ARG A 106 24.92 -5.95 -2.47
CA ARG A 106 25.74 -5.45 -3.56
C ARG A 106 26.42 -6.61 -4.28
N LEU A 107 25.86 -6.97 -5.44
CA LEU A 107 26.26 -8.17 -6.16
C LEU A 107 27.39 -7.93 -7.20
N ASN A 108 27.55 -6.68 -7.68
CA ASN A 108 28.54 -6.34 -8.68
C ASN A 108 28.78 -4.83 -8.77
N GLU A 109 29.69 -4.41 -9.64
CA GLU A 109 30.09 -3.02 -9.88
C GLU A 109 29.01 -2.11 -10.49
N TYR A 110 27.94 -2.69 -11.04
CA TYR A 110 26.82 -1.92 -11.58
C TYR A 110 25.92 -1.31 -10.49
N PHE A 111 25.98 -1.85 -9.28
CA PHE A 111 25.32 -1.26 -8.12
C PHE A 111 26.21 -0.15 -7.57
N CYS A 112 26.14 1.01 -8.20
CA CYS A 112 26.84 2.21 -7.75
C CYS A 112 25.91 3.08 -6.87
N GLY A 113 26.55 3.90 -6.09
CA GLY A 113 25.89 4.80 -5.15
C GLY A 113 25.77 4.21 -3.74
N GLU A 114 25.75 5.10 -2.81
CA GLU A 114 25.61 4.79 -1.40
C GLU A 114 24.34 5.46 -0.86
N SER A 115 23.72 4.84 0.13
CA SER A 115 22.54 5.36 0.79
C SER A 115 22.86 5.63 2.25
N PHE A 116 22.47 6.80 2.72
CA PHE A 116 22.70 7.28 4.08
C PHE A 116 21.38 7.68 4.72
N TYR A 117 21.25 7.45 6.01
CA TYR A 117 20.14 7.95 6.78
C TYR A 117 20.61 9.18 7.59
N LEU A 118 20.00 10.33 7.34
CA LEU A 118 20.33 11.60 7.95
C LEU A 118 19.15 12.02 8.84
N ASN A 119 19.45 12.40 10.07
CA ASN A 119 18.43 12.67 11.09
C ASN A 119 18.07 14.15 11.21
N THR A 120 18.97 15.04 10.80
CA THR A 120 18.81 16.49 10.97
C THR A 120 19.00 17.26 9.67
N LEU A 121 18.43 18.45 9.61
CA LEU A 121 18.63 19.34 8.47
C LEU A 121 20.11 19.75 8.32
N ALA A 122 20.82 19.93 9.42
CA ALA A 122 22.25 20.25 9.40
C ALA A 122 23.09 19.13 8.77
N GLU A 123 22.80 17.86 9.12
CA GLU A 123 23.42 16.68 8.47
C GLU A 123 23.10 16.64 6.97
N CYS A 124 21.85 16.92 6.59
CA CYS A 124 21.45 16.98 5.19
C CYS A 124 22.21 18.08 4.43
N SER A 125 22.33 19.27 4.99
CA SER A 125 23.06 20.38 4.36
C SER A 125 24.54 20.03 4.17
N ALA A 126 25.20 19.56 5.22
CA ALA A 126 26.61 19.15 5.14
C ALA A 126 26.83 17.99 4.15
N PHE A 127 25.85 17.08 4.04
CA PHE A 127 25.93 15.97 3.10
C PHE A 127 25.83 16.44 1.64
N VAL A 128 24.97 17.43 1.35
CA VAL A 128 24.78 17.98 0.00
C VAL A 128 25.98 18.84 -0.44
N GLU A 129 26.53 19.67 0.45
CA GLU A 129 27.67 20.57 0.14
C GLU A 129 28.90 19.84 -0.41
N GLY A 130 29.11 18.59 -0.02
CA GLY A 130 30.26 17.78 -0.47
C GLY A 130 30.03 16.97 -1.75
N ARG A 131 28.90 17.13 -2.45
CA ARG A 131 28.51 16.26 -3.57
C ARG A 131 27.97 17.01 -4.76
N GLU A 132 28.39 16.63 -5.95
CA GLU A 132 27.88 17.22 -7.20
C GLU A 132 26.43 16.79 -7.48
N VAL A 133 26.08 15.54 -7.16
CA VAL A 133 24.75 14.98 -7.37
C VAL A 133 24.34 14.14 -6.17
N CYS A 134 23.17 14.42 -5.62
CA CYS A 134 22.54 13.60 -4.58
C CYS A 134 21.02 13.63 -4.70
N LEU A 135 20.37 12.60 -4.19
CA LEU A 135 18.91 12.50 -4.11
C LEU A 135 18.48 12.40 -2.66
N LEU A 136 17.75 13.40 -2.18
CA LEU A 136 17.14 13.39 -0.86
C LEU A 136 15.72 12.87 -0.94
N LYS A 137 15.37 11.94 -0.04
CA LYS A 137 14.01 11.40 0.09
C LYS A 137 13.59 11.46 1.55
N ALA A 138 12.37 11.96 1.79
CA ALA A 138 11.79 11.87 3.12
C ALA A 138 11.60 10.40 3.53
N PRO A 139 11.80 10.04 4.80
CA PRO A 139 11.36 8.76 5.31
C PRO A 139 9.83 8.67 5.20
N LEU A 140 9.32 7.48 4.93
CA LEU A 140 7.88 7.19 4.93
C LEU A 140 7.40 6.94 6.35
#